data_932234479560a339f87ed8cad017d64f
#
_entry.id   932234479560a339f87ed8cad017d64f
#
_cell.length_a   1.000
_cell.length_b   1.000
_cell.length_c   1.000
_cell.angle_alpha   90.00
_cell.angle_beta   90.00
_cell.angle_gamma   90.00
#
_symmetry.space_group_name_H-M   'P 1'
#
loop_
_entity.id
_entity.type
_entity.pdbx_description
1 polymer ?
#
loop_
_entity_poly.entity_id
_entity_poly.type
_entity_poly.pdbx_seq_one_letter_code
_entity_poly.pdbx_strand_id
1 'polypeptide(L)'
;MEIEEFGYKQELKRGLSLRDLVVYGMIFMIPIAPFGVYGYVNQEAPGMVPLAYIIGMVAMVFTALSYGAMARAFPIAGSVYSYAQRGLNPHVGFLAGWLMLLDYLLIPPLLYVYAAMALNHLYPEVPKVGFILAFLVSATFVNPVSYTHLTLPTIYSV
;
A
#
# COMPACT_ATOMS: atom_id res chain seq x y z
N MET A 1 -6.72 25.50 8.19
CA MET A 1 -7.51 25.15 7.00
C MET A 1 -8.46 24.07 7.47
N GLU A 2 -9.73 24.39 7.56
CA GLU A 2 -10.75 23.49 8.09
C GLU A 2 -11.27 22.59 6.97
N ILE A 3 -11.49 21.31 7.28
CA ILE A 3 -11.97 20.31 6.30
C ILE A 3 -13.34 20.68 5.74
N GLU A 4 -14.10 21.51 6.49
CA GLU A 4 -15.41 22.03 6.09
C GLU A 4 -15.37 22.89 4.83
N GLU A 5 -14.25 23.58 4.54
CA GLU A 5 -14.06 24.32 3.28
C GLU A 5 -14.10 23.39 2.04
N PHE A 6 -13.85 22.11 2.24
CA PHE A 6 -13.87 21.09 1.19
C PHE A 6 -15.18 20.30 1.13
N GLY A 7 -16.20 20.69 1.92
CA GLY A 7 -17.50 20.03 1.97
C GLY A 7 -17.53 18.73 2.77
N TYR A 8 -16.52 18.47 3.62
CA TYR A 8 -16.44 17.31 4.51
C TYR A 8 -16.62 17.73 5.96
N LYS A 9 -17.38 16.93 6.73
CA LYS A 9 -17.47 17.09 8.19
C LYS A 9 -16.33 16.29 8.85
N GLN A 10 -15.76 16.81 9.93
CA GLN A 10 -14.75 16.11 10.72
C GLN A 10 -15.44 15.05 11.59
N GLU A 11 -15.62 13.85 11.04
CA GLU A 11 -16.25 12.71 11.74
C GLU A 11 -15.24 11.83 12.48
N LEU A 12 -13.98 11.80 12.00
CA LEU A 12 -12.95 10.94 12.56
C LEU A 12 -12.09 11.68 13.59
N LYS A 13 -11.87 11.03 14.73
CA LYS A 13 -11.01 11.54 15.79
C LYS A 13 -9.54 11.40 15.37
N ARG A 14 -8.78 12.50 15.38
CA ARG A 14 -7.32 12.48 15.14
C ARG A 14 -6.62 11.91 16.37
N GLY A 15 -6.48 10.57 16.43
CA GLY A 15 -5.88 9.87 17.56
C GLY A 15 -4.49 9.28 17.29
N LEU A 16 -3.99 9.34 16.04
CA LEU A 16 -2.71 8.75 15.69
C LEU A 16 -1.57 9.74 15.93
N SER A 17 -0.54 9.28 16.65
CA SER A 17 0.71 10.03 16.82
C SER A 17 1.60 9.90 15.57
N LEU A 18 2.62 10.76 15.44
CA LEU A 18 3.60 10.65 14.35
C LEU A 18 4.31 9.29 14.34
N ARG A 19 4.57 8.71 15.51
CA ARG A 19 5.19 7.38 15.62
C ARG A 19 4.29 6.30 15.04
N ASP A 20 2.99 6.36 15.36
CA ASP A 20 2.02 5.39 14.81
C ASP A 20 1.95 5.49 13.30
N LEU A 21 1.93 6.69 12.74
CA LEU A 21 1.93 6.91 11.29
C LEU A 21 3.19 6.35 10.61
N VAL A 22 4.36 6.54 11.22
CA VAL A 22 5.63 6.00 10.70
C VAL A 22 5.61 4.46 10.76
N VAL A 23 5.18 3.88 11.87
CA VAL A 23 5.11 2.42 12.04
C VAL A 23 4.12 1.81 11.05
N TYR A 24 2.91 2.36 10.92
CA TYR A 24 1.95 1.92 9.92
C TYR A 24 2.49 2.06 8.50
N GLY A 25 3.12 3.19 8.18
CA GLY A 25 3.74 3.40 6.86
C GLY A 25 4.81 2.35 6.54
N MET A 26 5.68 2.02 7.50
CA MET A 26 6.68 0.97 7.33
C MET A 26 6.06 -0.42 7.14
N ILE A 27 4.98 -0.74 7.84
CA ILE A 27 4.26 -2.01 7.68
C ILE A 27 3.67 -2.09 6.27
N PHE A 28 3.02 -1.01 5.80
CA PHE A 28 2.43 -0.96 4.46
C PHE A 28 3.45 -1.02 3.32
N MET A 29 4.68 -0.55 3.54
CA MET A 29 5.76 -0.62 2.53
C MET A 29 6.27 -2.05 2.29
N ILE A 30 5.88 -3.02 3.12
CA ILE A 30 6.33 -4.42 3.02
C ILE A 30 7.85 -4.48 2.89
N PRO A 31 8.63 -4.27 3.98
CA PRO A 31 10.10 -4.14 3.93
C PRO A 31 10.83 -5.33 3.31
N ILE A 32 10.16 -6.49 3.23
CA ILE A 32 10.70 -7.71 2.62
C ILE A 32 10.63 -7.70 1.08
N ALA A 33 9.81 -6.83 0.47
CA ALA A 33 9.60 -6.80 -0.97
C ALA A 33 10.90 -6.60 -1.79
N PRO A 34 11.87 -5.75 -1.39
CA PRO A 34 13.14 -5.63 -2.10
C PRO A 34 13.92 -6.94 -2.20
N PHE A 35 13.82 -7.81 -1.20
CA PHE A 35 14.47 -9.12 -1.24
C PHE A 35 13.80 -10.06 -2.25
N GLY A 36 12.48 -9.98 -2.39
CA GLY A 36 11.73 -10.77 -3.36
C GLY A 36 12.08 -10.44 -4.81
N VAL A 37 12.37 -9.18 -5.11
CA VAL A 37 12.73 -8.73 -6.46
C VAL A 37 14.25 -8.65 -6.70
N TYR A 38 15.07 -8.89 -5.68
CA TYR A 38 16.53 -8.79 -5.76
C TYR A 38 17.13 -9.61 -6.90
N GLY A 39 16.68 -10.86 -7.04
CA GLY A 39 17.18 -11.76 -8.08
C GLY A 39 16.91 -11.22 -9.49
N TYR A 40 15.72 -10.65 -9.71
CA TYR A 40 15.37 -10.02 -10.97
C TYR A 40 16.23 -8.78 -11.25
N VAL A 41 16.37 -7.89 -10.27
CA VAL A 41 17.20 -6.69 -10.39
C VAL A 41 18.67 -7.06 -10.67
N ASN A 42 19.17 -8.13 -10.04
CA ASN A 42 20.55 -8.60 -10.27
C ASN A 42 20.75 -9.20 -11.68
N GLN A 43 19.70 -9.77 -12.28
CA GLN A 43 19.76 -10.26 -13.67
C GLN A 43 19.81 -9.10 -14.67
N GLU A 44 19.02 -8.04 -14.44
CA GLU A 44 18.95 -6.87 -15.31
C GLU A 44 20.14 -5.91 -15.14
N ALA A 45 20.70 -5.83 -13.92
CA ALA A 45 21.81 -4.96 -13.57
C ALA A 45 22.90 -5.73 -12.78
N PRO A 46 23.66 -6.61 -13.43
CA PRO A 46 24.67 -7.43 -12.75
C PRO A 46 25.72 -6.58 -12.04
N GLY A 47 25.92 -6.82 -10.73
CA GLY A 47 26.86 -6.08 -9.90
C GLY A 47 26.48 -4.63 -9.56
N MET A 48 25.38 -4.10 -10.12
CA MET A 48 24.92 -2.70 -9.92
C MET A 48 23.64 -2.59 -9.08
N VAL A 49 23.22 -3.67 -8.41
CA VAL A 49 21.99 -3.70 -7.60
C VAL A 49 21.95 -2.55 -6.58
N PRO A 50 23.02 -2.27 -5.79
CA PRO A 50 22.98 -1.15 -4.86
C PRO A 50 22.77 0.19 -5.55
N LEU A 51 23.36 0.42 -6.72
CA LEU A 51 23.19 1.64 -7.48
C LEU A 51 21.74 1.79 -7.98
N ALA A 52 21.14 0.71 -8.49
CA ALA A 52 19.74 0.68 -8.91
C ALA A 52 18.79 1.07 -7.76
N TYR A 53 19.01 0.52 -6.58
CA TYR A 53 18.23 0.88 -5.39
C TYR A 53 18.44 2.33 -4.93
N ILE A 54 19.68 2.86 -5.00
CA ILE A 54 19.96 4.26 -4.66
C ILE A 54 19.24 5.20 -5.63
N ILE A 55 19.31 4.94 -6.93
CA ILE A 55 18.59 5.74 -7.94
C ILE A 55 17.09 5.70 -7.68
N GLY A 56 16.54 4.51 -7.45
CA GLY A 56 15.13 4.34 -7.09
C GLY A 56 14.74 5.11 -5.81
N MET A 57 15.58 5.04 -4.78
CA MET A 57 15.37 5.78 -3.53
C MET A 57 15.33 7.29 -3.77
N VAL A 58 16.26 7.84 -4.54
CA VAL A 58 16.29 9.28 -4.87
C VAL A 58 15.01 9.67 -5.62
N ALA A 59 14.58 8.89 -6.61
CA ALA A 59 13.31 9.14 -7.31
C ALA A 59 12.10 9.13 -6.37
N MET A 60 12.06 8.18 -5.43
CA MET A 60 10.97 8.07 -4.46
C MET A 60 10.95 9.21 -3.43
N VAL A 61 12.07 9.84 -3.12
CA VAL A 61 12.10 11.04 -2.28
C VAL A 61 11.32 12.19 -2.92
N PHE A 62 11.45 12.43 -4.22
CA PHE A 62 10.65 13.46 -4.90
C PHE A 62 9.17 13.14 -4.88
N THR A 63 8.81 11.88 -5.06
CA THR A 63 7.42 11.42 -4.91
C THR A 63 6.89 11.68 -3.51
N ALA A 64 7.65 11.33 -2.47
CA ALA A 64 7.26 11.55 -1.07
C ALA A 64 7.09 13.04 -0.74
N LEU A 65 7.97 13.90 -1.24
CA LEU A 65 7.86 15.35 -1.07
C LEU A 65 6.60 15.91 -1.76
N SER A 66 6.29 15.42 -2.96
CA SER A 66 5.07 15.77 -3.69
C SER A 66 3.82 15.38 -2.91
N TYR A 67 3.76 14.15 -2.39
CA TYR A 67 2.65 13.71 -1.53
C TYR A 67 2.53 14.54 -0.25
N GLY A 68 3.64 14.88 0.38
CA GLY A 68 3.67 15.74 1.56
C GLY A 68 3.14 17.14 1.28
N ALA A 69 3.44 17.72 0.12
CA ALA A 69 2.90 19.00 -0.31
C ALA A 69 1.39 18.92 -0.57
N MET A 70 0.93 17.87 -1.27
CA MET A 70 -0.49 17.66 -1.57
C MET A 70 -1.31 17.39 -0.31
N ALA A 71 -0.79 16.61 0.64
CA ALA A 71 -1.45 16.35 1.92
C ALA A 71 -1.63 17.61 2.77
N ARG A 72 -0.73 18.59 2.64
CA ARG A 72 -0.88 19.90 3.29
C ARG A 72 -1.90 20.79 2.58
N ALA A 73 -1.92 20.75 1.24
CA ALA A 73 -2.85 21.54 0.43
C ALA A 73 -4.29 21.00 0.52
N PHE A 74 -4.44 19.68 0.56
CA PHE A 74 -5.74 18.99 0.59
C PHE A 74 -5.77 17.97 1.73
N PRO A 75 -6.02 18.39 2.98
CA PRO A 75 -6.01 17.50 4.16
C PRO A 75 -7.29 16.65 4.26
N ILE A 76 -7.66 15.99 3.18
CA ILE A 76 -8.84 15.13 3.04
C ILE A 76 -8.45 13.69 2.73
N ALA A 77 -9.28 12.74 3.12
CA ALA A 77 -9.11 11.34 2.75
C ALA A 77 -9.34 11.15 1.24
N GLY A 78 -8.66 10.16 0.65
CA GLY A 78 -8.81 9.82 -0.76
C GLY A 78 -7.51 9.79 -1.56
N SER A 79 -6.38 10.10 -0.92
CA SER A 79 -5.04 9.98 -1.49
C SER A 79 -4.94 10.59 -2.91
N VAL A 80 -4.28 9.91 -3.84
CA VAL A 80 -4.05 10.37 -5.22
C VAL A 80 -5.35 10.75 -5.95
N TYR A 81 -6.44 10.01 -5.73
CA TYR A 81 -7.74 10.34 -6.32
C TYR A 81 -8.14 11.78 -5.98
N SER A 82 -8.16 12.11 -4.69
CA SER A 82 -8.57 13.44 -4.23
C SER A 82 -7.60 14.53 -4.65
N TYR A 83 -6.31 14.25 -4.65
CA TYR A 83 -5.28 15.20 -5.08
C TYR A 83 -5.36 15.50 -6.57
N ALA A 84 -5.52 14.47 -7.41
CA ALA A 84 -5.62 14.63 -8.85
C ALA A 84 -6.95 15.29 -9.26
N GLN A 85 -8.06 14.96 -8.59
CA GLN A 85 -9.36 15.53 -8.86
C GLN A 85 -9.39 17.04 -8.57
N ARG A 86 -8.78 17.47 -7.48
CA ARG A 86 -8.80 18.86 -7.03
C ARG A 86 -7.64 19.68 -7.55
N GLY A 87 -6.47 19.07 -7.73
CA GLY A 87 -5.27 19.75 -8.23
C GLY A 87 -5.21 19.88 -9.75
N LEU A 88 -5.87 18.99 -10.48
CA LEU A 88 -5.88 18.96 -11.95
C LEU A 88 -7.31 19.10 -12.49
N ASN A 89 -8.03 18.00 -12.58
CA ASN A 89 -9.44 17.98 -12.99
C ASN A 89 -10.13 16.64 -12.58
N PRO A 90 -11.49 16.59 -12.60
CA PRO A 90 -12.25 15.39 -12.23
C PRO A 90 -11.95 14.16 -13.07
N HIS A 91 -11.65 14.31 -14.35
CA HIS A 91 -11.36 13.18 -15.24
C HIS A 91 -10.02 12.51 -14.91
N VAL A 92 -8.98 13.31 -14.63
CA VAL A 92 -7.68 12.80 -14.17
C VAL A 92 -7.81 12.18 -12.78
N GLY A 93 -8.62 12.77 -11.90
CA GLY A 93 -8.93 12.19 -10.60
C GLY A 93 -9.59 10.82 -10.72
N PHE A 94 -10.60 10.68 -11.58
CA PHE A 94 -11.26 9.40 -11.84
C PHE A 94 -10.26 8.34 -12.35
N LEU A 95 -9.42 8.69 -13.31
CA LEU A 95 -8.38 7.78 -13.83
C LEU A 95 -7.39 7.37 -12.74
N ALA A 96 -6.94 8.32 -11.92
CA ALA A 96 -6.04 8.06 -10.80
C ALA A 96 -6.67 7.11 -9.76
N GLY A 97 -7.96 7.30 -9.46
CA GLY A 97 -8.72 6.40 -8.58
C GLY A 97 -8.84 5.00 -9.14
N TRP A 98 -9.06 4.88 -10.44
CA TRP A 98 -9.13 3.60 -11.15
C TRP A 98 -7.80 2.85 -11.11
N LEU A 99 -6.68 3.57 -11.33
CA LEU A 99 -5.34 2.99 -11.22
C LEU A 99 -5.01 2.54 -9.80
N MET A 100 -5.41 3.33 -8.78
CA MET A 100 -5.28 2.91 -7.37
C MET A 100 -6.09 1.64 -7.07
N LEU A 101 -7.32 1.55 -7.57
CA LEU A 101 -8.14 0.35 -7.39
C LEU A 101 -7.45 -0.88 -7.99
N LEU A 102 -6.88 -0.75 -9.18
CA LEU A 102 -6.12 -1.83 -9.82
C LEU A 102 -4.88 -2.21 -9.01
N ASP A 103 -4.17 -1.25 -8.45
CA ASP A 103 -3.01 -1.48 -7.59
C ASP A 103 -3.40 -2.34 -6.37
N TYR A 104 -4.42 -1.92 -5.62
CA TYR A 104 -4.92 -2.68 -4.47
C TYR A 104 -5.49 -4.06 -4.83
N LEU A 105 -6.02 -4.23 -6.03
CA LEU A 105 -6.56 -5.51 -6.49
C LEU A 105 -5.46 -6.48 -6.92
N LEU A 106 -4.39 -5.99 -7.54
CA LEU A 106 -3.35 -6.82 -8.15
C LEU A 106 -2.18 -7.14 -7.22
N ILE A 107 -1.86 -6.27 -6.27
CA ILE A 107 -0.73 -6.48 -5.35
C ILE A 107 -0.90 -7.73 -4.48
N PRO A 108 -2.03 -7.99 -3.79
CA PRO A 108 -2.16 -9.17 -2.95
C PRO A 108 -1.95 -10.49 -3.69
N PRO A 109 -2.57 -10.75 -4.87
CA PRO A 109 -2.27 -11.94 -5.65
C PRO A 109 -0.80 -12.07 -6.04
N LEU A 110 -0.15 -10.96 -6.39
CA LEU A 110 1.27 -10.95 -6.72
C LEU A 110 2.12 -11.40 -5.52
N LEU A 111 1.83 -10.90 -4.33
CA LEU A 111 2.51 -11.30 -3.10
C LEU A 111 2.32 -12.79 -2.78
N TYR A 112 1.12 -13.35 -3.02
CA TYR A 112 0.88 -14.77 -2.84
C TYR A 112 1.72 -15.62 -3.80
N VAL A 113 1.87 -15.17 -5.05
CA VAL A 113 2.72 -15.84 -6.04
C VAL A 113 4.19 -15.81 -5.60
N TYR A 114 4.70 -14.66 -5.16
CA TYR A 114 6.08 -14.57 -4.66
C TYR A 114 6.33 -15.45 -3.43
N ALA A 115 5.42 -15.42 -2.46
CA ALA A 115 5.53 -16.26 -1.28
C ALA A 115 5.47 -17.76 -1.62
N ALA A 116 4.58 -18.14 -2.55
CA ALA A 116 4.47 -19.50 -3.04
C ALA A 116 5.73 -19.96 -3.77
N MET A 117 6.36 -19.09 -4.56
CA MET A 117 7.63 -19.41 -5.23
C MET A 117 8.76 -19.64 -4.21
N ALA A 118 8.84 -18.80 -3.18
CA ALA A 118 9.83 -18.96 -2.11
C ALA A 118 9.64 -20.27 -1.34
N LEU A 119 8.39 -20.59 -0.96
CA LEU A 119 8.09 -21.85 -0.26
C LEU A 119 8.28 -23.10 -1.12
N ASN A 120 7.95 -23.02 -2.41
CA ASN A 120 8.18 -24.14 -3.32
C ASN A 120 9.67 -24.47 -3.51
N HIS A 121 10.56 -23.48 -3.33
CA HIS A 121 12.01 -23.73 -3.27
C HIS A 121 12.42 -24.55 -2.03
N LEU A 122 11.75 -24.34 -0.91
CA LEU A 122 12.00 -25.07 0.35
C LEU A 122 11.31 -26.44 0.35
N TYR A 123 10.11 -26.52 -0.24
CA TYR A 123 9.28 -27.72 -0.29
C TYR A 123 8.86 -28.02 -1.74
N PRO A 124 9.77 -28.61 -2.55
CA PRO A 124 9.51 -28.89 -3.98
C PRO A 124 8.37 -29.87 -4.24
N GLU A 125 8.05 -30.70 -3.26
CA GLU A 125 7.01 -31.73 -3.34
C GLU A 125 5.60 -31.12 -3.39
N VAL A 126 5.43 -29.90 -2.86
CA VAL A 126 4.13 -29.22 -2.83
C VAL A 126 4.01 -28.32 -4.06
N PRO A 127 2.97 -28.48 -4.89
CA PRO A 127 2.77 -27.63 -6.06
C PRO A 127 2.54 -26.17 -5.64
N LYS A 128 3.09 -25.22 -6.41
CA LYS A 128 2.97 -23.76 -6.17
C LYS A 128 1.52 -23.31 -5.96
N VAL A 129 0.61 -23.92 -6.71
CA VAL A 129 -0.83 -23.64 -6.60
C VAL A 129 -1.38 -23.95 -5.20
N GLY A 130 -0.88 -25.02 -4.55
CA GLY A 130 -1.28 -25.35 -3.18
C GLY A 130 -0.95 -24.25 -2.18
N PHE A 131 0.27 -23.68 -2.28
CA PHE A 131 0.66 -22.53 -1.44
C PHE A 131 -0.17 -21.29 -1.73
N ILE A 132 -0.43 -20.96 -3.01
CA ILE A 132 -1.27 -19.81 -3.39
C ILE A 132 -2.67 -19.94 -2.81
N LEU A 133 -3.29 -21.12 -2.92
CA LEU A 133 -4.62 -21.39 -2.36
C LEU A 133 -4.61 -21.30 -0.82
N ALA A 134 -3.57 -21.82 -0.17
CA ALA A 134 -3.43 -21.71 1.28
C ALA A 134 -3.35 -20.25 1.76
N PHE A 135 -2.58 -19.41 1.06
CA PHE A 135 -2.50 -17.98 1.36
C PHE A 135 -3.83 -17.27 1.08
N LEU A 136 -4.48 -17.55 -0.04
CA LEU A 136 -5.77 -16.97 -0.38
C LEU A 136 -6.83 -17.30 0.69
N VAL A 137 -6.92 -18.57 1.08
CA VAL A 137 -7.87 -19.03 2.08
C VAL A 137 -7.57 -18.39 3.44
N SER A 138 -6.30 -18.42 3.89
CA SER A 138 -5.92 -17.82 5.17
C SER A 138 -6.20 -16.32 5.22
N ALA A 139 -5.86 -15.58 4.17
CA ALA A 139 -6.14 -14.15 4.09
C ALA A 139 -7.66 -13.86 4.06
N THR A 140 -8.44 -14.68 3.37
CA THR A 140 -9.89 -14.54 3.33
C THR A 140 -10.52 -14.79 4.70
N PHE A 141 -9.99 -15.71 5.51
CA PHE A 141 -10.50 -15.94 6.87
C PHE A 141 -10.05 -14.86 7.87
N VAL A 142 -8.83 -14.33 7.72
CA VAL A 142 -8.30 -13.31 8.64
C VAL A 142 -8.94 -11.94 8.40
N ASN A 143 -9.22 -11.57 7.15
CA ASN A 143 -9.79 -10.26 6.81
C ASN A 143 -11.14 -9.94 7.50
N PRO A 144 -12.17 -10.79 7.47
CA PRO A 144 -13.44 -10.53 8.14
C PRO A 144 -13.29 -10.40 9.65
N VAL A 145 -12.40 -11.20 10.27
CA VAL A 145 -12.14 -11.15 11.71
C VAL A 145 -11.52 -9.81 12.12
N SER A 146 -10.58 -9.31 11.33
CA SER A 146 -9.97 -7.99 11.58
C SER A 146 -10.99 -6.85 11.46
N TYR A 147 -11.89 -6.89 10.47
CA TYR A 147 -12.92 -5.87 10.31
C TYR A 147 -13.93 -5.87 11.45
N THR A 148 -14.41 -7.02 11.88
CA THR A 148 -15.40 -7.12 12.98
C THR A 148 -14.83 -6.67 14.32
N HIS A 149 -13.55 -6.91 14.60
CA HIS A 149 -12.91 -6.48 15.85
C HIS A 149 -12.47 -5.02 15.87
N LEU A 150 -12.18 -4.42 14.71
CA LEU A 150 -11.75 -3.02 14.62
C LEU A 150 -12.91 -2.03 14.47
N THR A 151 -14.02 -2.44 13.84
CA THR A 151 -15.16 -1.54 13.60
C THR A 151 -16.18 -1.54 14.74
N LEU A 152 -16.37 -2.65 15.44
CA LEU A 152 -17.33 -2.72 16.56
C LEU A 152 -16.99 -1.77 17.73
N PRO A 153 -15.74 -1.63 18.20
CA PRO A 153 -15.41 -0.70 19.28
C PRO A 153 -15.57 0.78 18.87
N THR A 154 -15.41 1.10 17.60
CA THR A 154 -15.51 2.50 17.12
C THR A 154 -16.95 2.94 16.89
N ILE A 155 -17.88 2.04 16.65
CA ILE A 155 -19.31 2.34 16.50
C ILE A 155 -20.00 2.52 17.85
N TYR A 156 -19.56 1.84 18.91
CA TYR A 156 -20.15 1.91 20.24
C TYR A 156 -19.51 2.97 21.18
N SER A 157 -18.54 3.75 20.72
CA SER A 157 -17.89 4.82 21.48
C SER A 157 -18.39 6.23 21.12
N VAL A 158 -19.63 6.34 20.66
CA VAL A 158 -20.36 7.62 20.46
C VAL A 158 -21.24 7.90 21.66
#